data_b755689fb4fe9990917dc7f8cde43c59
#
_entry.id   b755689fb4fe9990917dc7f8cde43c59
#
_cell.length_a   1.000
_cell.length_b   1.000
_cell.length_c   1.000
_cell.angle_alpha   90.00
_cell.angle_beta   90.00
_cell.angle_gamma   90.00
#
_symmetry.space_group_name_H-M   'P 1'
#
loop_
_entity.id
_entity.type
_entity.pdbx_description
1 polymer ?
#
loop_
_entity_poly.entity_id
_entity_poly.type
_entity_poly.pdbx_seq_one_letter_code
_entity_poly.pdbx_strand_id
1 'polypeptide(L)'
;MPERHIRITSSMSVSATVSPYVGIIQIRFTGLGDTSHSQPACASSPIDKGYHSTIRPGLQGIFLDTGEIGQFSPLCADCTEILVKMQCISQKLRTPRTSVFSMTAMKRPICDPARSLFGGVDKFSLRVYICIQVYSKRIAGKEPAMLELSAKTNLLEENDYRYSLQDVKDPVLYRDVYNYDEVPKVAFNHRRVPTSMPADIWITDTSFRDGQQSMNPYTPEQIEHLFKLLSKLGGPYGLIRQTEFFIYSKRDREAIERCQALGLRFPEITTWIRATREDFRMVKDLGIKETGILVSCSDYHIFKKMQMTRRQALDYYLATVKDAFDAGVMPRCHLEDITRADFYGFVVPFVNELMELSHQAKIPVRIRACDTMGYGVPYTEVALPRSVPGIIYGLQHYSGVESEYLEWHGHNDFYKAVANAATAWLYGASGVNCSMLGIGERTGNVPLEAMVFEYASLRGSLDGMDPTAITEIADYFEHEIGYHIPPMTPFVGRNFNVTRAGIHADGLLKDEEIYNIFNTEKLLDRPAAVAISKTSGLAGIAYWINQNYRLRSDHQLSKHDALVEKLKVWVDEQYAGGRTTALSNEELEEKIAELSGGVLKPRH
;
A
#
# COMPACT_ATOMS: atom_id res chain seq x y z
N MET A 1 -4.94 9.05 36.82
CA MET A 1 -5.20 10.49 37.01
C MET A 1 -6.62 10.66 37.47
N PRO A 2 -6.94 11.53 38.43
CA PRO A 2 -8.29 11.67 38.96
C PRO A 2 -9.24 12.26 37.89
N GLU A 3 -10.41 11.69 37.81
CA GLU A 3 -11.51 12.24 37.00
C GLU A 3 -11.80 13.67 37.42
N ARG A 4 -11.68 14.64 36.50
CA ARG A 4 -12.17 15.99 36.74
C ARG A 4 -13.62 16.09 36.25
N HIS A 5 -14.54 16.15 37.21
CA HIS A 5 -15.93 16.43 36.94
C HIS A 5 -16.15 17.92 36.74
N ILE A 6 -16.68 18.30 35.59
CA ILE A 6 -17.15 19.66 35.35
C ILE A 6 -18.66 19.66 35.53
N ARG A 7 -19.14 20.27 36.58
CA ARG A 7 -20.59 20.44 36.84
C ARG A 7 -21.12 21.63 36.06
N ILE A 8 -22.04 21.38 35.17
CA ILE A 8 -22.80 22.42 34.47
C ILE A 8 -24.18 22.44 35.08
N THR A 9 -24.65 23.59 35.49
CA THR A 9 -25.90 23.80 36.23
C THR A 9 -27.09 23.32 35.42
N SER A 10 -27.96 22.54 36.08
CA SER A 10 -29.19 21.85 35.68
C SER A 10 -28.99 20.56 34.86
N SER A 11 -29.07 19.44 35.56
CA SER A 11 -29.39 18.08 35.10
C SER A 11 -28.54 17.36 34.03
N MET A 12 -27.44 17.94 33.54
CA MET A 12 -26.49 17.27 32.66
C MET A 12 -25.13 17.11 33.33
N SER A 13 -24.60 15.89 33.37
CA SER A 13 -23.21 15.65 33.75
C SER A 13 -22.35 15.39 32.51
N VAL A 14 -21.18 16.04 32.44
CA VAL A 14 -20.21 15.87 31.39
C VAL A 14 -18.97 15.26 32.00
N SER A 15 -18.57 14.08 31.51
CA SER A 15 -17.28 13.49 31.86
C SER A 15 -16.38 13.46 30.63
N ALA A 16 -15.13 13.88 30.81
CA ALA A 16 -14.11 13.81 29.78
C ALA A 16 -13.01 12.86 30.22
N THR A 17 -12.76 11.82 29.43
CA THR A 17 -11.61 10.92 29.61
C THR A 17 -10.62 11.16 28.50
N VAL A 18 -9.36 11.38 28.86
CA VAL A 18 -8.25 11.49 27.90
C VAL A 18 -7.56 10.14 27.82
N SER A 19 -7.58 9.50 26.64
CA SER A 19 -6.79 8.31 26.41
C SER A 19 -5.31 8.70 26.36
N PRO A 20 -4.44 8.09 27.17
CA PRO A 20 -3.01 8.41 27.15
C PRO A 20 -2.29 7.92 25.89
N TYR A 21 -2.96 7.15 25.01
CA TYR A 21 -2.32 6.50 23.87
C TYR A 21 -2.64 7.10 22.49
N VAL A 22 -3.66 7.95 22.36
CA VAL A 22 -4.14 8.36 21.01
C VAL A 22 -4.55 9.84 20.93
N GLY A 23 -4.28 10.70 21.90
CA GLY A 23 -4.72 12.10 21.83
C GLY A 23 -6.23 12.32 21.63
N ILE A 24 -7.05 11.30 21.91
CA ILE A 24 -8.51 11.35 21.77
C ILE A 24 -9.12 11.73 23.11
N ILE A 25 -9.87 12.83 23.11
CA ILE A 25 -10.70 13.21 24.26
C ILE A 25 -12.10 12.69 24.03
N GLN A 26 -12.52 11.73 24.85
CA GLN A 26 -13.90 11.23 24.84
C GLN A 26 -14.75 12.04 25.80
N ILE A 27 -15.74 12.76 25.27
CA ILE A 27 -16.69 13.53 26.07
C ILE A 27 -18.02 12.78 26.08
N ARG A 28 -18.49 12.42 27.26
CA ARG A 28 -19.76 11.72 27.48
C ARG A 28 -20.79 12.66 28.09
N PHE A 29 -21.92 12.79 27.43
CA PHE A 29 -23.07 13.54 27.92
C PHE A 29 -24.13 12.53 28.39
N THR A 30 -24.61 12.65 29.65
CA THR A 30 -25.72 11.86 30.17
C THR A 30 -26.77 12.81 30.71
N GLY A 31 -27.98 12.77 30.15
CA GLY A 31 -29.11 13.55 30.59
C GLY A 31 -30.32 12.66 30.91
N LEU A 32 -31.06 12.98 31.96
CA LEU A 32 -32.37 12.42 32.24
C LEU A 32 -33.40 13.31 31.52
N GLY A 33 -34.08 12.79 30.50
CA GLY A 33 -35.13 13.50 29.81
C GLY A 33 -36.49 12.99 30.27
N ASP A 34 -37.24 13.83 30.95
CA ASP A 34 -38.70 13.74 31.02
C ASP A 34 -39.26 14.88 30.18
N THR A 35 -40.04 14.56 29.15
CA THR A 35 -41.32 15.18 28.83
C THR A 35 -41.83 14.75 27.46
N SER A 36 -43.07 14.33 27.47
CA SER A 36 -43.98 14.06 26.37
C SER A 36 -44.11 15.24 25.38
N HIS A 37 -44.03 14.98 24.06
CA HIS A 37 -45.04 15.38 23.07
C HIS A 37 -44.67 14.97 21.64
N SER A 38 -45.65 14.27 21.05
CA SER A 38 -46.02 14.16 19.61
C SER A 38 -44.99 14.18 18.49
N GLN A 39 -45.02 13.09 17.72
CA GLN A 39 -44.43 12.94 16.38
C GLN A 39 -44.96 13.95 15.36
N PRO A 40 -44.16 14.22 14.34
CA PRO A 40 -44.58 13.84 12.99
C PRO A 40 -43.49 13.20 12.12
N ALA A 41 -44.01 12.61 11.07
CA ALA A 41 -43.49 11.64 10.15
C ALA A 41 -42.12 11.94 9.46
N CYS A 42 -41.37 10.87 9.22
CA CYS A 42 -40.21 10.80 8.33
C CYS A 42 -40.64 10.95 6.87
N ALA A 43 -39.95 11.86 6.16
CA ALA A 43 -39.85 11.83 4.70
C ALA A 43 -38.39 11.66 4.33
N SER A 44 -38.16 10.69 3.47
CA SER A 44 -36.86 10.24 2.93
C SER A 44 -36.36 11.17 1.86
N SER A 45 -35.08 11.54 1.86
CA SER A 45 -34.24 11.63 0.66
C SER A 45 -32.75 11.77 1.01
N PRO A 46 -31.86 11.29 0.15
CA PRO A 46 -30.44 11.12 0.46
C PRO A 46 -29.62 12.33 -0.01
N ILE A 47 -28.74 12.87 0.82
CA ILE A 47 -27.62 13.69 0.34
C ILE A 47 -26.44 13.44 1.28
N ASP A 48 -25.50 12.69 0.75
CA ASP A 48 -24.15 12.54 1.27
C ASP A 48 -23.36 13.80 0.85
N LYS A 49 -22.96 14.63 1.79
CA LYS A 49 -21.90 15.62 1.62
C LYS A 49 -21.17 15.81 2.94
N GLY A 50 -19.96 15.25 2.99
CA GLY A 50 -19.00 15.55 4.03
C GLY A 50 -18.52 17.00 3.88
N TYR A 51 -18.60 17.78 4.95
CA TYR A 51 -18.06 19.13 5.00
C TYR A 51 -16.73 19.11 5.77
N HIS A 52 -15.68 19.51 5.08
CA HIS A 52 -14.40 19.86 5.67
C HIS A 52 -14.34 21.37 5.87
N SER A 53 -14.21 21.84 7.10
CA SER A 53 -13.85 23.23 7.37
C SER A 53 -12.37 23.32 7.72
N THR A 54 -11.61 23.96 6.84
CA THR A 54 -10.18 24.20 7.01
C THR A 54 -9.97 25.61 7.58
N ILE A 55 -9.34 25.72 8.74
CA ILE A 55 -8.95 27.00 9.33
C ILE A 55 -7.55 27.35 8.82
N ARG A 56 -7.43 28.45 8.09
CA ARG A 56 -6.13 28.95 7.58
C ARG A 56 -5.24 29.50 8.70
N PRO A 57 -3.91 29.31 8.64
CA PRO A 57 -2.99 29.84 9.64
C PRO A 57 -2.79 31.36 9.41
N GLY A 58 -2.93 32.15 10.45
CA GLY A 58 -2.53 33.57 10.42
C GLY A 58 -3.32 34.56 11.29
N LEU A 59 -4.40 34.17 11.95
CA LEU A 59 -5.21 35.08 12.76
C LEU A 59 -5.19 34.71 14.24
N GLN A 60 -4.87 35.66 15.09
CA GLN A 60 -5.03 35.57 16.55
C GLN A 60 -6.53 35.66 16.88
N GLY A 61 -7.18 34.53 16.98
CA GLY A 61 -8.58 34.40 17.35
C GLY A 61 -9.25 33.29 16.56
N ILE A 62 -10.11 32.52 17.21
CA ILE A 62 -10.96 31.54 16.54
C ILE A 62 -12.13 32.32 15.93
N PHE A 63 -12.08 32.59 14.63
CA PHE A 63 -13.26 33.03 13.89
C PHE A 63 -13.96 31.79 13.33
N LEU A 64 -15.17 31.54 13.80
CA LEU A 64 -16.10 30.67 13.10
C LEU A 64 -16.75 31.53 12.03
N ASP A 65 -16.56 31.20 10.78
CA ASP A 65 -17.32 31.82 9.69
C ASP A 65 -18.77 31.36 9.80
N THR A 66 -19.61 32.25 10.27
CA THR A 66 -21.05 32.02 10.48
C THR A 66 -21.84 32.16 9.20
N GLY A 67 -21.21 32.45 8.07
CA GLY A 67 -21.88 32.69 6.77
C GLY A 67 -22.62 31.46 6.21
N GLU A 68 -22.24 30.24 6.59
CA GLU A 68 -22.89 29.01 6.11
C GLU A 68 -23.83 28.34 7.12
N ILE A 69 -23.98 28.89 8.34
CA ILE A 69 -24.88 28.32 9.37
C ILE A 69 -26.35 28.70 9.13
N GLY A 70 -26.62 29.59 8.19
CA GLY A 70 -27.98 30.10 7.89
C GLY A 70 -28.97 29.12 7.26
N GLN A 71 -28.57 27.86 6.99
CA GLN A 71 -29.46 26.84 6.42
C GLN A 71 -29.75 25.63 7.31
N PHE A 72 -29.43 25.71 8.59
CA PHE A 72 -29.91 24.70 9.53
C PHE A 72 -31.30 25.08 10.02
N SER A 73 -32.28 24.22 9.68
CA SER A 73 -33.64 24.23 10.19
C SER A 73 -33.66 24.34 11.73
N PRO A 74 -34.69 24.98 12.36
CA PRO A 74 -34.70 25.35 13.77
C PRO A 74 -34.84 24.19 14.76
N LEU A 75 -34.05 23.15 14.56
CA LEU A 75 -34.17 21.91 15.34
C LEU A 75 -33.10 21.72 16.40
N CYS A 76 -32.34 22.73 16.78
CA CYS A 76 -31.48 22.56 17.97
C CYS A 76 -30.99 23.87 18.57
N ALA A 77 -31.83 24.52 19.38
CA ALA A 77 -31.36 25.55 20.31
C ALA A 77 -30.22 25.03 21.20
N ASP A 78 -30.24 23.74 21.53
CA ASP A 78 -29.21 23.05 22.31
C ASP A 78 -27.85 22.94 21.61
N CYS A 79 -27.83 22.82 20.27
CA CYS A 79 -26.59 22.74 19.53
C CYS A 79 -25.81 24.08 19.51
N THR A 80 -26.53 25.20 19.49
CA THR A 80 -25.91 26.53 19.54
C THR A 80 -25.33 26.81 20.93
N GLU A 81 -26.01 26.36 22.00
CA GLU A 81 -25.51 26.48 23.37
C GLU A 81 -24.29 25.57 23.63
N ILE A 82 -24.22 24.41 23.02
CA ILE A 82 -23.06 23.52 23.07
C ILE A 82 -21.86 24.17 22.37
N LEU A 83 -22.04 24.78 21.21
CA LEU A 83 -20.98 25.49 20.49
C LEU A 83 -20.42 26.68 21.26
N VAL A 84 -21.28 27.48 21.89
CA VAL A 84 -20.87 28.61 22.74
C VAL A 84 -20.14 28.13 24.00
N LYS A 85 -20.57 27.03 24.62
CA LYS A 85 -19.89 26.45 25.79
C LYS A 85 -18.55 25.81 25.43
N MET A 86 -18.39 25.24 24.23
CA MET A 86 -17.10 24.76 23.72
C MET A 86 -16.11 25.91 23.48
N GLN A 87 -16.58 27.05 23.04
CA GLN A 87 -15.78 28.27 22.89
C GLN A 87 -15.23 28.78 24.23
N CYS A 88 -16.02 28.71 25.30
CA CYS A 88 -15.61 29.05 26.65
C CYS A 88 -14.58 28.06 27.23
N ILE A 89 -14.67 26.78 26.89
CA ILE A 89 -13.69 25.76 27.31
C ILE A 89 -12.35 26.00 26.64
N SER A 90 -12.34 26.34 25.35
CA SER A 90 -11.09 26.65 24.60
C SER A 90 -10.37 27.91 25.16
N GLN A 91 -11.12 28.90 25.67
CA GLN A 91 -10.54 30.07 26.31
C GLN A 91 -9.92 29.77 27.69
N LYS A 92 -10.43 28.78 28.42
CA LYS A 92 -9.91 28.37 29.74
C LYS A 92 -8.71 27.42 29.67
N LEU A 93 -8.47 26.79 28.51
CA LEU A 93 -7.31 25.92 28.26
C LEU A 93 -6.10 26.68 27.69
N ARG A 94 -6.04 27.99 27.85
CA ARG A 94 -4.86 28.77 27.42
C ARG A 94 -3.62 28.33 28.18
N THR A 95 -2.82 27.48 27.53
CA THR A 95 -1.40 27.34 27.84
C THR A 95 -0.59 28.27 26.91
N PRO A 96 0.57 28.79 27.34
CA PRO A 96 1.32 29.78 26.57
C PRO A 96 2.13 29.22 25.39
N ARG A 97 1.66 28.14 24.78
CA ARG A 97 2.25 27.57 23.56
C ARG A 97 1.20 27.53 22.46
N THR A 98 1.47 28.23 21.37
CA THR A 98 0.64 28.31 20.18
C THR A 98 0.52 26.94 19.51
N SER A 99 -0.54 26.22 19.84
CA SER A 99 -0.93 24.98 19.14
C SER A 99 -2.12 25.29 18.24
N VAL A 100 -2.07 24.88 16.99
CA VAL A 100 -3.19 24.96 16.05
C VAL A 100 -3.99 23.67 16.20
N PHE A 101 -5.29 23.79 16.47
CA PHE A 101 -6.19 22.65 16.62
C PHE A 101 -7.10 22.54 15.40
N SER A 102 -7.18 21.38 14.79
CA SER A 102 -8.21 21.05 13.81
C SER A 102 -9.28 20.17 14.47
N MET A 103 -10.54 20.51 14.33
CA MET A 103 -11.67 19.76 14.88
C MET A 103 -12.45 19.13 13.73
N THR A 104 -12.56 17.82 13.72
CA THR A 104 -13.43 17.09 12.79
C THR A 104 -14.53 16.38 13.57
N ALA A 105 -15.79 16.73 13.34
CA ALA A 105 -16.93 16.08 13.95
C ALA A 105 -17.51 15.04 12.98
N MET A 106 -17.42 13.75 13.33
CA MET A 106 -18.11 12.69 12.58
C MET A 106 -19.48 12.41 13.22
N LYS A 107 -20.54 12.58 12.45
CA LYS A 107 -21.92 12.22 12.82
C LYS A 107 -22.26 10.90 12.12
N ARG A 108 -22.37 9.80 12.86
CA ARG A 108 -23.02 8.60 12.35
C ARG A 108 -24.41 8.48 12.96
N PRO A 109 -25.49 8.41 12.18
CA PRO A 109 -26.79 8.01 12.68
C PRO A 109 -26.80 6.48 12.84
N ILE A 110 -27.07 5.99 14.03
CA ILE A 110 -27.37 4.57 14.24
C ILE A 110 -28.91 4.48 14.23
N CYS A 111 -29.48 4.13 13.08
CA CYS A 111 -30.83 3.59 13.02
C CYS A 111 -30.72 2.07 12.86
N ASP A 112 -31.04 1.34 13.88
CA ASP A 112 -31.25 -0.10 13.82
C ASP A 112 -32.73 -0.35 13.64
N PRO A 113 -33.21 -0.96 12.52
CA PRO A 113 -34.66 -1.15 12.28
C PRO A 113 -35.30 -2.29 13.06
N ALA A 114 -34.58 -2.98 13.94
CA ALA A 114 -35.06 -4.24 14.55
C ALA A 114 -35.51 -4.14 16.00
N ARG A 115 -35.85 -2.96 16.54
CA ARG A 115 -36.43 -2.84 17.90
C ARG A 115 -37.65 -1.91 17.99
N SER A 116 -38.73 -2.32 17.35
CA SER A 116 -40.06 -1.83 17.68
C SER A 116 -40.90 -2.99 18.20
N LEU A 117 -40.69 -3.40 19.41
CA LEU A 117 -41.64 -4.22 20.24
C LEU A 117 -40.97 -4.45 21.59
N PHE A 118 -41.09 -3.46 22.47
CA PHE A 118 -41.18 -3.56 23.94
C PHE A 118 -40.82 -2.20 24.53
N GLY A 119 -41.83 -1.62 25.22
CA GLY A 119 -41.69 -0.33 25.89
C GLY A 119 -40.65 -0.38 27.02
N GLY A 120 -39.74 0.56 27.03
CA GLY A 120 -38.75 0.75 28.08
C GLY A 120 -37.85 1.91 27.75
N VAL A 121 -37.83 2.90 28.60
CA VAL A 121 -37.11 4.18 28.62
C VAL A 121 -35.76 4.13 27.87
N ASP A 122 -35.71 4.79 26.73
CA ASP A 122 -34.47 4.91 25.94
C ASP A 122 -33.55 6.00 26.52
N LYS A 123 -32.40 5.58 27.02
CA LYS A 123 -31.27 6.48 27.30
C LYS A 123 -30.58 6.84 26.00
N PHE A 124 -30.84 8.02 25.47
CA PHE A 124 -30.06 8.54 24.35
C PHE A 124 -28.61 8.85 24.81
N SER A 125 -27.63 8.15 24.25
CA SER A 125 -26.22 8.43 24.44
C SER A 125 -25.65 8.95 23.12
N LEU A 126 -25.40 10.27 23.02
CA LEU A 126 -24.70 10.88 21.90
C LEU A 126 -23.19 10.77 22.17
N ARG A 127 -22.48 9.95 21.40
CA ARG A 127 -21.02 9.89 21.44
C ARG A 127 -20.46 10.85 20.37
N VAL A 128 -19.84 11.93 20.80
CA VAL A 128 -19.10 12.83 19.92
C VAL A 128 -17.62 12.49 20.05
N TYR A 129 -17.01 12.03 18.97
CA TYR A 129 -15.56 11.82 18.90
C TYR A 129 -14.93 13.10 18.36
N ILE A 130 -14.09 13.73 19.16
CA ILE A 130 -13.28 14.88 18.73
C ILE A 130 -11.85 14.36 18.56
N CYS A 131 -11.42 14.21 17.31
CA CYS A 131 -10.00 13.99 17.01
C CYS A 131 -9.30 15.34 17.04
N ILE A 132 -8.44 15.55 18.03
CA ILE A 132 -7.56 16.71 18.08
C ILE A 132 -6.22 16.29 17.49
N GLN A 133 -5.99 16.67 16.24
CA GLN A 133 -4.67 16.52 15.63
C GLN A 133 -3.84 17.73 16.07
N VAL A 134 -2.86 17.49 16.92
CA VAL A 134 -1.92 18.54 17.36
C VAL A 134 -0.82 18.63 16.31
N TYR A 135 -0.92 19.61 15.42
CA TYR A 135 0.22 19.97 14.59
C TYR A 135 1.18 20.84 15.40
N SER A 136 2.31 20.29 15.81
CA SER A 136 3.37 21.13 16.37
C SER A 136 4.00 21.92 15.22
N LYS A 137 3.74 23.24 15.16
CA LYS A 137 4.54 24.12 14.32
C LYS A 137 5.98 24.04 14.80
N ARG A 138 6.90 23.62 13.94
CA ARG A 138 8.33 23.79 14.17
C ARG A 138 8.60 25.26 14.49
N ILE A 139 8.96 25.55 15.72
CA ILE A 139 9.54 26.84 16.08
C ILE A 139 10.96 26.81 15.53
N ALA A 140 11.29 27.77 14.67
CA ALA A 140 12.62 27.91 14.11
C ALA A 140 13.67 27.79 15.22
N GLY A 141 14.53 26.78 15.17
CA GLY A 141 15.67 26.62 16.07
C GLY A 141 15.53 25.57 17.20
N LYS A 142 14.38 24.89 17.36
CA LYS A 142 14.30 23.70 18.24
C LYS A 142 13.89 22.48 17.43
N GLU A 143 14.73 21.48 17.48
CA GLU A 143 14.47 20.18 16.87
C GLU A 143 13.28 19.48 17.52
N PRO A 144 12.58 18.60 16.77
CA PRO A 144 11.52 17.80 17.34
C PRO A 144 12.11 16.89 18.44
N ALA A 145 11.54 16.95 19.64
CA ALA A 145 11.87 16.02 20.69
C ALA A 145 11.50 14.59 20.24
N MET A 146 12.45 13.68 20.35
CA MET A 146 12.20 12.27 20.03
C MET A 146 11.48 11.60 21.19
N LEU A 147 10.42 10.85 20.86
CA LEU A 147 9.72 10.02 21.83
C LEU A 147 10.41 8.65 21.92
N GLU A 148 10.91 8.30 23.08
CA GLU A 148 11.55 7.03 23.34
C GLU A 148 10.79 6.25 24.43
N LEU A 149 10.66 4.93 24.24
CA LEU A 149 10.07 4.09 25.28
C LEU A 149 11.09 3.95 26.43
N SER A 150 10.81 4.60 27.53
CA SER A 150 11.62 4.47 28.74
C SER A 150 11.46 3.06 29.33
N ALA A 151 12.55 2.32 29.42
CA ALA A 151 12.57 1.01 30.07
C ALA A 151 12.24 1.09 31.58
N LYS A 152 12.35 2.29 32.18
CA LYS A 152 12.11 2.54 33.60
C LYS A 152 10.63 2.73 33.90
N THR A 153 9.92 3.46 33.03
CA THR A 153 8.54 3.86 33.25
C THR A 153 7.56 3.14 32.33
N ASN A 154 8.07 2.44 31.30
CA ASN A 154 7.30 1.83 30.21
C ASN A 154 6.38 2.85 29.48
N LEU A 155 6.76 4.12 29.50
CA LEU A 155 6.08 5.22 28.83
C LEU A 155 6.94 5.76 27.70
N LEU A 156 6.29 6.36 26.70
CA LEU A 156 6.97 7.16 25.70
C LEU A 156 7.36 8.50 26.35
N GLU A 157 8.64 8.71 26.52
CA GLU A 157 9.24 9.94 27.08
C GLU A 157 9.91 10.71 25.95
N GLU A 158 9.84 12.05 26.01
CA GLU A 158 10.61 12.90 25.11
C GLU A 158 12.10 12.74 25.42
N ASN A 159 12.86 12.29 24.43
CA ASN A 159 14.30 12.17 24.52
C ASN A 159 14.94 13.19 23.55
N ASP A 160 15.78 14.06 24.09
CA ASP A 160 16.57 15.01 23.30
C ASP A 160 17.82 14.36 22.68
N TYR A 161 17.95 13.02 22.79
CA TYR A 161 19.11 12.31 22.29
C TYR A 161 19.16 12.32 20.76
N ARG A 162 20.23 12.87 20.22
CA ARG A 162 20.55 12.82 18.80
C ARG A 162 21.52 11.69 18.53
N TYR A 163 21.15 10.83 17.59
CA TYR A 163 22.10 9.86 17.07
C TYR A 163 23.17 10.59 16.26
N SER A 164 24.43 10.37 16.60
CA SER A 164 25.58 10.88 15.89
C SER A 164 26.26 9.79 15.09
N LEU A 165 26.92 10.17 13.99
CA LEU A 165 27.70 9.25 13.18
C LEU A 165 28.74 8.51 14.04
N GLN A 166 28.70 7.20 13.99
CA GLN A 166 29.72 6.32 14.59
C GLN A 166 30.70 5.90 13.51
N ASP A 167 31.77 6.66 13.36
CA ASP A 167 32.83 6.36 12.37
C ASP A 167 33.76 5.26 12.94
N VAL A 168 33.28 4.03 12.85
CA VAL A 168 33.97 2.85 13.38
C VAL A 168 35.18 2.48 12.54
N LYS A 169 36.22 1.87 13.13
CA LYS A 169 37.41 1.40 12.42
C LYS A 169 37.15 0.10 11.66
N ASP A 170 36.40 -0.79 12.27
CA ASP A 170 36.08 -2.09 11.73
C ASP A 170 34.61 -2.18 11.37
N PRO A 171 34.24 -2.86 10.25
CA PRO A 171 32.85 -2.95 9.80
C PRO A 171 31.97 -3.72 10.76
N VAL A 172 30.77 -3.23 11.03
CA VAL A 172 29.71 -3.91 11.77
C VAL A 172 28.97 -4.85 10.81
N LEU A 173 29.28 -6.13 10.86
CA LEU A 173 28.75 -7.13 9.93
C LEU A 173 27.63 -7.99 10.51
N TYR A 174 27.22 -7.77 11.76
CA TYR A 174 26.16 -8.52 12.44
C TYR A 174 26.31 -10.05 12.29
N ARG A 175 27.52 -10.58 12.53
CA ARG A 175 27.86 -12.00 12.30
C ARG A 175 27.07 -12.97 13.18
N ASP A 176 26.55 -12.53 14.29
CA ASP A 176 25.61 -13.26 15.16
C ASP A 176 24.26 -13.50 14.48
N VAL A 177 23.85 -12.63 13.56
CA VAL A 177 22.62 -12.72 12.75
C VAL A 177 22.93 -13.25 11.35
N TYR A 178 23.98 -12.74 10.71
CA TYR A 178 24.40 -13.06 9.35
C TYR A 178 25.71 -13.88 9.35
N ASN A 179 25.66 -15.07 9.94
CA ASN A 179 26.74 -16.03 9.72
C ASN A 179 26.64 -16.56 8.28
N TYR A 180 27.70 -16.36 7.49
CA TYR A 180 27.67 -16.69 6.06
C TYR A 180 27.41 -18.18 5.77
N ASP A 181 27.86 -19.06 6.65
CA ASP A 181 27.72 -20.50 6.52
C ASP A 181 26.38 -21.04 7.07
N GLU A 182 25.52 -20.19 7.58
CA GLU A 182 24.22 -20.55 8.15
C GLU A 182 23.10 -19.68 7.57
N VAL A 183 21.85 -20.16 7.70
CA VAL A 183 20.67 -19.34 7.38
C VAL A 183 20.62 -18.13 8.33
N PRO A 184 20.42 -16.90 7.81
CA PRO A 184 20.34 -15.71 8.65
C PRO A 184 19.25 -15.83 9.72
N LYS A 185 19.62 -15.51 10.96
CA LYS A 185 18.74 -15.62 12.14
C LYS A 185 17.79 -14.42 12.23
N VAL A 186 16.66 -14.62 12.89
CA VAL A 186 15.77 -13.52 13.31
C VAL A 186 15.98 -13.32 14.82
N ALA A 187 16.45 -12.14 15.20
CA ALA A 187 16.59 -11.77 16.61
C ALA A 187 15.39 -10.91 17.04
N PHE A 188 14.83 -11.20 18.20
CA PHE A 188 13.71 -10.44 18.79
C PHE A 188 14.23 -9.62 19.98
N ASN A 189 13.79 -8.38 20.08
CA ASN A 189 14.12 -7.47 21.17
C ASN A 189 12.89 -7.03 21.97
N HIS A 190 11.71 -7.57 21.63
CA HIS A 190 10.42 -7.28 22.27
C HIS A 190 9.97 -5.81 22.19
N ARG A 191 10.59 -5.02 21.32
CA ARG A 191 10.21 -3.63 21.08
C ARG A 191 9.12 -3.55 20.02
N ARG A 192 7.95 -3.05 20.39
CA ARG A 192 6.84 -2.80 19.49
C ARG A 192 6.85 -1.35 19.02
N VAL A 193 6.56 -1.16 17.76
CA VAL A 193 6.29 0.14 17.17
C VAL A 193 4.83 0.20 16.71
N PRO A 194 4.14 1.36 16.84
CA PRO A 194 2.74 1.48 16.43
C PRO A 194 2.61 1.48 14.91
N THR A 195 1.51 0.94 14.41
CA THR A 195 1.12 1.11 13.01
C THR A 195 0.66 2.54 12.76
N SER A 196 1.02 3.10 11.62
CA SER A 196 0.68 4.46 11.21
C SER A 196 0.56 4.55 9.69
N MET A 197 -0.41 3.84 9.11
CA MET A 197 -0.61 3.84 7.66
C MET A 197 -0.96 5.25 7.17
N PRO A 198 -0.26 5.79 6.16
CA PRO A 198 -0.55 7.08 5.57
C PRO A 198 -1.95 7.15 4.96
N ALA A 199 -2.52 8.35 4.89
CA ALA A 199 -3.78 8.58 4.20
C ALA A 199 -3.68 8.22 2.71
N ASP A 200 -2.56 8.61 2.09
CA ASP A 200 -2.25 8.30 0.69
C ASP A 200 -1.11 7.28 0.60
N ILE A 201 -1.38 6.16 -0.04
CA ILE A 201 -0.41 5.12 -0.38
C ILE A 201 -0.46 4.86 -1.88
N TRP A 202 0.68 4.50 -2.48
CA TRP A 202 0.79 4.26 -3.91
C TRP A 202 1.89 3.26 -4.25
N ILE A 203 1.88 2.81 -5.50
CA ILE A 203 2.87 1.92 -6.09
C ILE A 203 3.78 2.74 -7.02
N THR A 204 5.07 2.42 -7.04
CA THR A 204 5.99 2.83 -8.08
C THR A 204 6.51 1.60 -8.81
N ASP A 205 6.80 1.74 -10.09
CA ASP A 205 7.29 0.66 -10.92
C ASP A 205 8.78 0.82 -11.24
N THR A 206 9.51 -0.29 -11.33
CA THR A 206 10.92 -0.33 -11.72
C THR A 206 11.19 -1.40 -12.80
N SER A 207 10.16 -1.82 -13.52
CA SER A 207 10.28 -2.86 -14.55
C SER A 207 11.23 -2.47 -15.67
N PHE A 208 11.25 -1.19 -16.03
CA PHE A 208 12.13 -0.67 -17.11
C PHE A 208 13.55 -0.34 -16.66
N ARG A 209 13.85 -0.50 -15.38
CA ARG A 209 15.19 -0.33 -14.83
C ARG A 209 15.65 -1.63 -14.16
N ASP A 210 15.13 -1.96 -12.98
CA ASP A 210 15.57 -3.11 -12.19
C ASP A 210 15.10 -4.45 -12.83
N GLY A 211 13.86 -4.47 -13.32
CA GLY A 211 13.34 -5.62 -14.06
C GLY A 211 14.17 -5.97 -15.28
N GLN A 212 14.56 -4.98 -16.08
CA GLN A 212 15.40 -5.18 -17.28
C GLN A 212 16.79 -5.77 -16.98
N GLN A 213 17.31 -5.61 -15.75
CA GLN A 213 18.64 -6.16 -15.40
C GLN A 213 18.66 -7.69 -15.41
N SER A 214 17.52 -8.34 -15.22
CA SER A 214 17.41 -9.80 -15.21
C SER A 214 16.96 -10.41 -16.55
N MET A 215 16.70 -9.57 -17.54
CA MET A 215 16.14 -9.98 -18.83
C MET A 215 16.92 -9.36 -20.01
N ASN A 216 16.58 -9.78 -21.24
CA ASN A 216 16.96 -9.03 -22.40
C ASN A 216 16.30 -7.63 -22.36
N PRO A 217 17.04 -6.57 -22.72
CA PRO A 217 16.47 -5.24 -22.73
C PRO A 217 15.25 -5.14 -23.65
N TYR A 218 14.16 -4.57 -23.17
CA TYR A 218 12.95 -4.35 -23.97
C TYR A 218 13.21 -3.38 -25.13
N THR A 219 12.45 -3.52 -26.21
CA THR A 219 12.46 -2.52 -27.28
C THR A 219 11.71 -1.25 -26.86
N PRO A 220 11.97 -0.09 -27.48
CA PRO A 220 11.20 1.12 -27.18
C PRO A 220 9.68 0.93 -27.40
N GLU A 221 9.28 0.11 -28.38
CA GLU A 221 7.89 -0.24 -28.67
C GLU A 221 7.26 -1.06 -27.52
N GLN A 222 8.00 -2.05 -27.01
CA GLN A 222 7.56 -2.87 -25.88
C GLN A 222 7.39 -2.01 -24.62
N ILE A 223 8.35 -1.12 -24.36
CA ILE A 223 8.28 -0.18 -23.22
C ILE A 223 7.06 0.74 -23.36
N GLU A 224 6.85 1.34 -24.53
CA GLU A 224 5.69 2.20 -24.80
C GLU A 224 4.37 1.45 -24.56
N HIS A 225 4.26 0.20 -25.03
CA HIS A 225 3.06 -0.61 -24.83
C HIS A 225 2.81 -0.90 -23.33
N LEU A 226 3.83 -1.41 -22.63
CA LEU A 226 3.74 -1.68 -21.19
C LEU A 226 3.48 -0.42 -20.36
N PHE A 227 4.02 0.73 -20.77
CA PHE A 227 3.75 2.01 -20.12
C PHE A 227 2.27 2.41 -20.23
N LYS A 228 1.62 2.15 -21.38
CA LYS A 228 0.17 2.34 -21.55
C LYS A 228 -0.63 1.41 -20.61
N LEU A 229 -0.20 0.16 -20.49
CA LEU A 229 -0.84 -0.80 -19.59
C LEU A 229 -0.65 -0.43 -18.11
N LEU A 230 0.52 0.08 -17.71
CA LEU A 230 0.73 0.63 -16.37
C LEU A 230 -0.19 1.83 -16.09
N SER A 231 -0.37 2.71 -17.08
CA SER A 231 -1.30 3.85 -16.96
C SER A 231 -2.75 3.39 -16.81
N LYS A 232 -3.17 2.39 -17.61
CA LYS A 232 -4.48 1.76 -17.50
C LYS A 232 -4.69 1.15 -16.14
N LEU A 233 -3.74 0.32 -15.68
CA LEU A 233 -3.78 -0.33 -14.37
C LEU A 233 -3.87 0.67 -13.23
N GLY A 234 -3.04 1.73 -13.25
CA GLY A 234 -2.97 2.74 -12.20
C GLY A 234 -4.19 3.66 -12.11
N GLY A 235 -5.00 3.69 -13.16
CA GLY A 235 -6.23 4.47 -13.23
C GLY A 235 -6.03 5.98 -13.21
N PRO A 236 -7.13 6.76 -13.19
CA PRO A 236 -7.08 8.21 -13.36
C PRO A 236 -6.41 8.96 -12.20
N TYR A 237 -6.33 8.36 -11.03
CA TYR A 237 -5.71 8.96 -9.84
C TYR A 237 -4.22 8.67 -9.72
N GLY A 238 -3.66 7.84 -10.61
CA GLY A 238 -2.24 7.51 -10.65
C GLY A 238 -1.77 6.74 -9.42
N LEU A 239 -2.47 5.65 -9.09
CA LEU A 239 -2.06 4.77 -7.99
C LEU A 239 -0.80 3.99 -8.33
N ILE A 240 -0.50 3.76 -9.63
CA ILE A 240 0.85 3.54 -10.10
C ILE A 240 1.43 4.90 -10.41
N ARG A 241 2.16 5.46 -9.42
CA ARG A 241 2.55 6.87 -9.40
C ARG A 241 3.68 7.20 -10.35
N GLN A 242 4.70 6.36 -10.36
CA GLN A 242 5.95 6.59 -11.08
C GLN A 242 6.47 5.30 -11.68
N THR A 243 7.26 5.41 -12.77
CA THR A 243 8.08 4.31 -13.29
C THR A 243 9.49 4.78 -13.58
N GLU A 244 10.47 3.91 -13.34
CA GLU A 244 11.89 4.24 -13.33
C GLU A 244 12.59 3.68 -14.57
N PHE A 245 13.41 4.52 -15.23
CA PHE A 245 14.11 4.20 -16.46
C PHE A 245 15.62 4.34 -16.30
N PHE A 246 16.39 3.60 -17.12
CA PHE A 246 17.75 3.98 -17.49
C PHE A 246 17.77 5.08 -18.55
N ILE A 247 18.91 5.82 -18.67
CA ILE A 247 19.06 6.94 -19.61
C ILE A 247 20.34 6.86 -20.46
N TYR A 248 21.15 5.83 -20.29
CA TYR A 248 22.50 5.82 -20.84
C TYR A 248 22.56 5.46 -22.30
N SER A 249 21.74 4.52 -22.75
CA SER A 249 21.71 4.10 -24.14
C SER A 249 20.82 4.98 -25.00
N LYS A 250 21.03 4.95 -26.32
CA LYS A 250 20.15 5.60 -27.29
C LYS A 250 18.73 5.01 -27.20
N ARG A 251 18.62 3.69 -26.99
CA ARG A 251 17.35 2.98 -26.82
C ARG A 251 16.57 3.49 -25.58
N ASP A 252 17.25 3.67 -24.46
CA ASP A 252 16.59 4.15 -23.22
C ASP A 252 15.98 5.53 -23.43
N ARG A 253 16.74 6.44 -24.07
CA ARG A 253 16.25 7.79 -24.37
C ARG A 253 15.07 7.79 -25.35
N GLU A 254 15.16 6.99 -26.41
CA GLU A 254 14.06 6.82 -27.35
C GLU A 254 12.78 6.30 -26.66
N ALA A 255 12.90 5.32 -25.77
CA ALA A 255 11.78 4.80 -25.00
C ALA A 255 11.15 5.89 -24.12
N ILE A 256 11.98 6.70 -23.42
CA ILE A 256 11.49 7.83 -22.63
C ILE A 256 10.75 8.85 -23.50
N GLU A 257 11.32 9.26 -24.62
CA GLU A 257 10.73 10.22 -25.56
C GLU A 257 9.37 9.72 -26.08
N ARG A 258 9.28 8.44 -26.43
CA ARG A 258 8.03 7.81 -26.88
C ARG A 258 6.96 7.81 -25.76
N CYS A 259 7.33 7.44 -24.55
CA CYS A 259 6.42 7.45 -23.41
C CYS A 259 5.95 8.89 -23.07
N GLN A 260 6.85 9.88 -23.12
CA GLN A 260 6.50 11.29 -22.93
C GLN A 260 5.54 11.81 -24.01
N ALA A 261 5.73 11.38 -25.26
CA ALA A 261 4.87 11.77 -26.39
C ALA A 261 3.42 11.29 -26.24
N LEU A 262 3.15 10.28 -25.41
CA LEU A 262 1.79 9.83 -25.09
C LEU A 262 0.97 10.88 -24.31
N GLY A 263 1.63 11.83 -23.64
CA GLY A 263 0.97 12.86 -22.85
C GLY A 263 0.18 12.31 -21.64
N LEU A 264 0.47 11.10 -21.20
CA LEU A 264 -0.19 10.49 -20.04
C LEU A 264 0.32 11.17 -18.75
N ARG A 265 -0.61 11.45 -17.83
CA ARG A 265 -0.28 12.07 -16.55
C ARG A 265 0.45 11.11 -15.63
N PHE A 266 0.06 9.85 -15.64
CA PHE A 266 0.62 8.79 -14.82
C PHE A 266 0.86 7.51 -15.65
N PRO A 267 1.87 6.70 -15.30
CA PRO A 267 2.90 6.99 -14.28
C PRO A 267 3.83 8.14 -14.70
N GLU A 268 4.33 8.91 -13.73
CA GLU A 268 5.39 9.89 -13.97
C GLU A 268 6.70 9.16 -14.28
N ILE A 269 7.46 9.67 -15.23
CA ILE A 269 8.76 9.10 -15.60
C ILE A 269 9.82 9.60 -14.63
N THR A 270 10.52 8.67 -14.00
CA THR A 270 11.71 8.91 -13.20
C THR A 270 12.88 8.13 -13.77
N THR A 271 14.09 8.40 -13.30
CA THR A 271 15.30 7.74 -13.79
C THR A 271 16.13 7.20 -12.65
N TRP A 272 17.11 6.37 -12.98
CA TRP A 272 18.17 5.96 -12.09
C TRP A 272 19.52 6.21 -12.74
N ILE A 273 20.46 6.82 -12.00
CA ILE A 273 21.74 7.25 -12.51
C ILE A 273 22.90 6.88 -11.56
N ARG A 274 24.13 6.90 -12.10
CA ARG A 274 25.37 6.73 -11.33
C ARG A 274 25.72 7.94 -10.48
N ALA A 275 24.94 9.02 -10.64
CA ALA A 275 25.04 10.23 -9.85
C ALA A 275 26.32 11.06 -10.09
N THR A 276 26.77 11.16 -11.33
CA THR A 276 27.73 12.16 -11.76
C THR A 276 27.04 13.47 -12.15
N ARG A 277 27.78 14.59 -12.13
CA ARG A 277 27.24 15.88 -12.60
C ARG A 277 26.72 15.82 -14.04
N GLU A 278 27.35 15.02 -14.86
CA GLU A 278 26.97 14.81 -16.25
C GLU A 278 25.64 14.04 -16.35
N ASP A 279 25.48 13.02 -15.53
CA ASP A 279 24.22 12.26 -15.43
C ASP A 279 23.04 13.18 -15.03
N PHE A 280 23.22 14.07 -14.05
CA PHE A 280 22.17 15.04 -13.66
C PHE A 280 21.79 16.00 -14.80
N ARG A 281 22.76 16.40 -15.63
CA ARG A 281 22.46 17.20 -16.83
C ARG A 281 21.60 16.43 -17.82
N MET A 282 21.94 15.16 -18.08
CA MET A 282 21.14 14.30 -18.96
C MET A 282 19.70 14.15 -18.46
N VAL A 283 19.49 13.98 -17.16
CA VAL A 283 18.14 13.93 -16.54
C VAL A 283 17.38 15.21 -16.83
N LYS A 284 18.02 16.37 -16.62
CA LYS A 284 17.43 17.69 -16.86
C LYS A 284 17.10 17.91 -18.34
N ASP A 285 18.01 17.53 -19.26
CA ASP A 285 17.84 17.69 -20.70
C ASP A 285 16.66 16.85 -21.23
N LEU A 286 16.35 15.72 -20.59
CA LEU A 286 15.16 14.92 -20.86
C LEU A 286 13.87 15.49 -20.22
N GLY A 287 13.94 16.62 -19.51
CA GLY A 287 12.79 17.25 -18.84
C GLY A 287 12.31 16.48 -17.62
N ILE A 288 13.09 15.55 -17.09
CA ILE A 288 12.73 14.71 -15.93
C ILE A 288 13.09 15.44 -14.65
N LYS A 289 12.19 15.40 -13.66
CA LYS A 289 12.30 16.20 -12.43
C LYS A 289 12.93 15.43 -11.26
N GLU A 290 12.87 14.11 -11.30
CA GLU A 290 13.28 13.24 -10.20
C GLU A 290 14.16 12.10 -10.70
N THR A 291 15.22 11.76 -9.96
CA THR A 291 16.10 10.64 -10.28
C THR A 291 16.54 9.88 -9.04
N GLY A 292 16.63 8.56 -9.19
CA GLY A 292 17.22 7.68 -8.20
C GLY A 292 18.75 7.79 -8.19
N ILE A 293 19.34 7.83 -7.00
CA ILE A 293 20.78 7.75 -6.76
C ILE A 293 21.08 6.69 -5.72
N LEU A 294 22.13 5.92 -5.93
CA LEU A 294 22.51 4.84 -5.04
C LEU A 294 23.34 5.36 -3.87
N VAL A 295 22.86 5.14 -2.66
CA VAL A 295 23.57 5.47 -1.43
C VAL A 295 23.63 4.22 -0.55
N SER A 296 24.69 3.45 -0.70
CA SER A 296 24.87 2.20 0.06
C SER A 296 25.09 2.50 1.54
N CYS A 297 24.32 1.86 2.42
CA CYS A 297 24.32 2.21 3.84
C CYS A 297 24.80 1.08 4.78
N SER A 298 25.05 -0.12 4.28
CA SER A 298 25.66 -1.18 5.08
C SER A 298 27.18 -1.15 5.03
N ASP A 299 27.82 -1.58 6.11
CA ASP A 299 29.28 -1.69 6.17
C ASP A 299 29.84 -2.77 5.21
N TYR A 300 29.00 -3.70 4.76
CA TYR A 300 29.36 -4.59 3.65
C TYR A 300 29.69 -3.82 2.38
N HIS A 301 28.93 -2.79 2.07
CA HIS A 301 29.13 -1.96 0.89
C HIS A 301 30.18 -0.86 1.15
N ILE A 302 30.06 -0.15 2.26
CA ILE A 302 30.94 0.98 2.58
C ILE A 302 32.40 0.52 2.67
N PHE A 303 32.69 -0.47 3.52
CA PHE A 303 34.05 -0.91 3.76
C PHE A 303 34.58 -1.86 2.69
N LYS A 304 33.77 -2.83 2.22
CA LYS A 304 34.27 -3.89 1.33
C LYS A 304 34.16 -3.55 -0.14
N LYS A 305 33.04 -2.91 -0.58
CA LYS A 305 32.80 -2.54 -1.98
C LYS A 305 33.45 -1.19 -2.32
N MET A 306 33.18 -0.16 -1.49
CA MET A 306 33.65 1.20 -1.75
C MET A 306 35.03 1.49 -1.15
N GLN A 307 35.48 0.69 -0.19
CA GLN A 307 36.75 0.88 0.52
C GLN A 307 36.86 2.27 1.19
N MET A 308 35.76 2.71 1.80
CA MET A 308 35.62 3.98 2.48
C MET A 308 35.36 3.79 3.97
N THR A 309 35.67 4.80 4.78
CA THR A 309 35.08 4.93 6.12
C THR A 309 33.64 5.41 6.02
N ARG A 310 32.87 5.28 7.09
CA ARG A 310 31.50 5.81 7.14
C ARG A 310 31.45 7.33 6.91
N ARG A 311 32.42 8.07 7.45
CA ARG A 311 32.55 9.52 7.24
C ARG A 311 32.78 9.84 5.77
N GLN A 312 33.71 9.16 5.12
CA GLN A 312 33.98 9.37 3.71
C GLN A 312 32.77 9.07 2.82
N ALA A 313 32.04 7.98 3.12
CA ALA A 313 30.83 7.63 2.38
C ALA A 313 29.73 8.69 2.57
N LEU A 314 29.51 9.14 3.82
CA LEU A 314 28.54 10.18 4.13
C LEU A 314 28.87 11.48 3.38
N ASP A 315 30.11 11.98 3.47
CA ASP A 315 30.53 13.22 2.80
C ASP A 315 30.38 13.11 1.27
N TYR A 316 30.70 11.94 0.69
CA TYR A 316 30.51 11.66 -0.73
C TYR A 316 29.04 11.73 -1.14
N TYR A 317 28.13 11.10 -0.39
CA TYR A 317 26.69 11.11 -0.69
C TYR A 317 26.07 12.50 -0.55
N LEU A 318 26.45 13.25 0.49
CA LEU A 318 25.97 14.62 0.66
C LEU A 318 26.43 15.55 -0.47
N ALA A 319 27.66 15.38 -0.95
CA ALA A 319 28.16 16.12 -2.11
C ALA A 319 27.36 15.77 -3.38
N THR A 320 27.04 14.50 -3.58
CA THR A 320 26.22 14.03 -4.71
C THR A 320 24.81 14.63 -4.68
N VAL A 321 24.18 14.70 -3.50
CA VAL A 321 22.84 15.31 -3.35
C VAL A 321 22.88 16.82 -3.63
N LYS A 322 23.96 17.50 -3.23
CA LYS A 322 24.16 18.92 -3.60
C LYS A 322 24.28 19.12 -5.10
N ASP A 323 25.01 18.23 -5.81
CA ASP A 323 25.10 18.27 -7.28
C ASP A 323 23.72 18.08 -7.95
N ALA A 324 22.83 17.25 -7.37
CA ALA A 324 21.46 17.12 -7.84
C ALA A 324 20.67 18.43 -7.66
N PHE A 325 20.78 19.08 -6.50
CA PHE A 325 20.14 20.36 -6.22
C PHE A 325 20.64 21.47 -7.15
N ASP A 326 21.95 21.54 -7.40
CA ASP A 326 22.53 22.49 -8.35
C ASP A 326 22.01 22.29 -9.78
N ALA A 327 21.72 21.06 -10.15
CA ALA A 327 21.08 20.74 -11.43
C ALA A 327 19.56 21.05 -11.45
N GLY A 328 18.94 21.28 -10.31
CA GLY A 328 17.49 21.47 -10.15
C GLY A 328 16.71 20.17 -10.28
N VAL A 329 17.32 19.03 -9.94
CA VAL A 329 16.74 17.69 -9.98
C VAL A 329 16.49 17.20 -8.55
N MET A 330 15.30 16.67 -8.29
CA MET A 330 14.95 16.08 -7.00
C MET A 330 15.61 14.69 -6.86
N PRO A 331 16.48 14.46 -5.86
CA PRO A 331 17.10 13.17 -5.66
C PRO A 331 16.19 12.22 -4.88
N ARG A 332 16.12 10.96 -5.31
CA ARG A 332 15.63 9.82 -4.54
C ARG A 332 16.82 9.00 -4.08
N CYS A 333 17.14 9.07 -2.80
CA CYS A 333 18.25 8.33 -2.20
C CYS A 333 17.84 6.88 -1.93
N HIS A 334 18.43 5.94 -2.68
CA HIS A 334 18.22 4.50 -2.48
C HIS A 334 19.20 4.02 -1.40
N LEU A 335 18.70 3.81 -0.19
CA LEU A 335 19.48 3.28 0.94
C LEU A 335 19.75 1.79 0.74
N GLU A 336 20.74 1.48 -0.15
CA GLU A 336 21.08 0.12 -0.52
C GLU A 336 21.53 -0.68 0.71
N ASP A 337 20.94 -1.87 0.87
CA ASP A 337 21.26 -2.84 1.89
C ASP A 337 20.94 -2.39 3.34
N ILE A 338 19.83 -1.65 3.49
CA ILE A 338 19.42 -1.11 4.79
C ILE A 338 19.17 -2.21 5.84
N THR A 339 18.74 -3.40 5.42
CA THR A 339 18.45 -4.54 6.28
C THR A 339 19.68 -5.21 6.89
N ARG A 340 20.91 -4.76 6.51
CA ARG A 340 22.19 -5.14 7.13
C ARG A 340 22.98 -3.93 7.62
N ALA A 341 22.39 -2.74 7.60
CA ALA A 341 23.07 -1.50 7.99
C ALA A 341 23.04 -1.25 9.50
N ASP A 342 24.03 -0.55 10.01
CA ASP A 342 23.99 0.02 11.35
C ASP A 342 22.99 1.18 11.39
N PHE A 343 21.77 0.87 11.80
CA PHE A 343 20.65 1.80 11.72
C PHE A 343 20.88 3.06 12.54
N TYR A 344 21.30 2.92 13.78
CA TYR A 344 21.50 4.06 14.68
C TYR A 344 22.86 4.74 14.52
N GLY A 345 23.90 3.96 14.16
CA GLY A 345 25.26 4.48 14.04
C GLY A 345 25.58 5.08 12.66
N PHE A 346 24.78 4.76 11.63
CA PHE A 346 24.99 5.30 10.29
C PHE A 346 23.72 5.79 9.61
N VAL A 347 22.66 4.97 9.51
CA VAL A 347 21.49 5.31 8.69
C VAL A 347 20.79 6.56 9.22
N VAL A 348 20.43 6.59 10.50
CA VAL A 348 19.73 7.74 11.10
C VAL A 348 20.57 9.02 11.03
N PRO A 349 21.87 9.04 11.43
CA PRO A 349 22.71 10.22 11.28
C PRO A 349 22.80 10.71 9.83
N PHE A 350 22.98 9.80 8.88
CA PHE A 350 23.07 10.14 7.47
C PHE A 350 21.77 10.75 6.93
N VAL A 351 20.62 10.13 7.24
CA VAL A 351 19.32 10.66 6.79
C VAL A 351 18.99 11.99 7.45
N ASN A 352 19.42 12.23 8.71
CA ASN A 352 19.30 13.54 9.35
C ASN A 352 20.03 14.63 8.56
N GLU A 353 21.26 14.36 8.12
CA GLU A 353 22.02 15.30 7.27
C GLU A 353 21.32 15.53 5.92
N LEU A 354 20.73 14.49 5.32
CA LEU A 354 19.94 14.61 4.08
C LEU A 354 18.70 15.50 4.28
N MET A 355 17.98 15.33 5.39
CA MET A 355 16.78 16.15 5.69
C MET A 355 17.16 17.60 5.96
N GLU A 356 18.28 17.84 6.62
CA GLU A 356 18.79 19.19 6.84
C GLU A 356 19.17 19.86 5.49
N LEU A 357 19.87 19.15 4.60
CA LEU A 357 20.19 19.64 3.25
C LEU A 357 18.92 19.94 2.44
N SER A 358 17.94 19.03 2.48
CA SER A 358 16.64 19.20 1.83
C SER A 358 15.94 20.48 2.31
N HIS A 359 15.93 20.68 3.62
CA HIS A 359 15.32 21.88 4.23
C HIS A 359 16.03 23.18 3.83
N GLN A 360 17.37 23.17 3.83
CA GLN A 360 18.17 24.33 3.42
C GLN A 360 17.98 24.68 1.95
N ALA A 361 17.98 23.67 1.07
CA ALA A 361 17.80 23.84 -0.37
C ALA A 361 16.35 24.11 -0.77
N LYS A 362 15.37 23.80 0.09
CA LYS A 362 13.94 23.79 -0.20
C LYS A 362 13.57 22.86 -1.38
N ILE A 363 14.36 21.84 -1.57
CA ILE A 363 14.13 20.76 -2.55
C ILE A 363 13.94 19.47 -1.77
N PRO A 364 12.81 18.76 -1.93
CA PRO A 364 12.61 17.50 -1.24
C PRO A 364 13.66 16.46 -1.61
N VAL A 365 14.02 15.62 -0.64
CA VAL A 365 14.78 14.39 -0.86
C VAL A 365 13.85 13.22 -0.56
N ARG A 366 13.68 12.33 -1.53
CA ARG A 366 12.97 11.07 -1.31
C ARG A 366 13.92 10.03 -0.74
N ILE A 367 13.43 9.21 0.15
CA ILE A 367 14.16 8.10 0.76
C ILE A 367 13.51 6.80 0.33
N ARG A 368 14.28 5.96 -0.36
CA ARG A 368 13.90 4.59 -0.68
C ARG A 368 14.68 3.64 0.21
N ALA A 369 14.01 2.99 1.16
CA ALA A 369 14.60 1.96 1.99
C ALA A 369 14.66 0.64 1.19
N CYS A 370 15.89 0.12 0.96
CA CYS A 370 16.10 -1.01 0.07
C CYS A 370 16.51 -2.27 0.83
N ASP A 371 15.62 -3.24 0.88
CA ASP A 371 15.91 -4.62 1.29
C ASP A 371 16.57 -5.38 0.15
N THR A 372 17.82 -4.99 -0.13
CA THR A 372 18.58 -5.43 -1.30
C THR A 372 18.74 -6.94 -1.38
N MET A 373 18.81 -7.61 -0.24
CA MET A 373 19.06 -9.06 -0.15
C MET A 373 17.81 -9.85 0.25
N GLY A 374 16.65 -9.21 0.34
CA GLY A 374 15.40 -9.87 0.72
C GLY A 374 15.38 -10.43 2.14
N TYR A 375 16.19 -9.88 3.06
CA TYR A 375 16.31 -10.36 4.45
C TYR A 375 15.39 -9.66 5.42
N GLY A 376 14.73 -8.59 5.04
CA GLY A 376 13.73 -7.92 5.86
C GLY A 376 12.63 -8.87 6.30
N VAL A 377 12.04 -8.60 7.45
CA VAL A 377 10.91 -9.37 7.98
C VAL A 377 9.80 -8.46 8.47
N PRO A 378 8.52 -8.83 8.23
CA PRO A 378 7.37 -8.01 8.61
C PRO A 378 6.99 -8.18 10.08
N TYR A 379 7.67 -9.04 10.82
CA TYR A 379 7.27 -9.43 12.18
C TYR A 379 7.49 -8.29 13.17
N THR A 380 6.52 -8.08 14.04
CA THR A 380 6.65 -7.16 15.17
C THR A 380 7.72 -7.68 16.15
N GLU A 381 8.30 -6.77 16.95
CA GLU A 381 9.29 -7.09 17.96
C GLU A 381 10.64 -7.65 17.45
N VAL A 382 10.85 -7.66 16.15
CA VAL A 382 12.15 -8.02 15.57
C VAL A 382 13.12 -6.86 15.73
N ALA A 383 14.35 -7.21 16.11
CA ALA A 383 15.43 -6.24 16.23
C ALA A 383 15.87 -5.70 14.88
N LEU A 384 16.28 -4.42 14.86
CA LEU A 384 17.03 -3.84 13.74
C LEU A 384 18.35 -4.61 13.55
N PRO A 385 18.86 -4.67 12.32
CA PRO A 385 18.37 -3.98 11.14
C PRO A 385 17.35 -4.76 10.29
N ARG A 386 16.86 -5.94 10.71
CA ARG A 386 15.94 -6.77 9.90
C ARG A 386 14.46 -6.37 9.99
N SER A 387 14.07 -5.55 10.97
CA SER A 387 12.69 -5.18 11.21
C SER A 387 12.18 -4.16 10.18
N VAL A 388 11.30 -4.54 9.27
CA VAL A 388 10.62 -3.57 8.38
C VAL A 388 9.83 -2.54 9.18
N PRO A 389 9.00 -2.93 10.19
CA PRO A 389 8.36 -1.98 11.08
C PRO A 389 9.34 -0.99 11.74
N GLY A 390 10.45 -1.51 12.26
CA GLY A 390 11.47 -0.71 12.95
C GLY A 390 12.20 0.27 12.03
N ILE A 391 12.51 -0.14 10.79
CA ILE A 391 13.16 0.71 9.78
C ILE A 391 12.23 1.87 9.41
N ILE A 392 10.99 1.59 9.01
CA ILE A 392 10.05 2.62 8.57
C ILE A 392 9.74 3.59 9.70
N TYR A 393 9.42 3.06 10.89
CA TYR A 393 9.21 3.87 12.08
C TYR A 393 10.43 4.76 12.39
N GLY A 394 11.64 4.19 12.34
CA GLY A 394 12.86 4.90 12.68
C GLY A 394 13.20 6.02 11.69
N LEU A 395 13.02 5.80 10.39
CA LEU A 395 13.23 6.84 9.38
C LEU A 395 12.27 8.02 9.56
N GLN A 396 11.03 7.78 9.99
CA GLN A 396 10.08 8.85 10.27
C GLN A 396 10.37 9.56 11.60
N HIS A 397 10.54 8.81 12.67
CA HIS A 397 10.60 9.37 14.03
C HIS A 397 11.99 9.92 14.40
N TYR A 398 13.06 9.25 13.96
CA TYR A 398 14.43 9.69 14.30
C TYR A 398 15.04 10.60 13.24
N SER A 399 14.56 10.51 11.99
CA SER A 399 15.12 11.32 10.90
C SER A 399 14.11 12.30 10.29
N GLY A 400 12.84 12.28 10.72
CA GLY A 400 11.83 13.23 10.29
C GLY A 400 11.44 13.11 8.82
N VAL A 401 11.63 11.92 8.21
CA VAL A 401 11.19 11.68 6.83
C VAL A 401 9.67 11.64 6.80
N GLU A 402 9.05 12.51 6.01
CA GLU A 402 7.60 12.51 5.83
C GLU A 402 7.17 11.30 5.00
N SER A 403 5.98 10.74 5.29
CA SER A 403 5.47 9.53 4.64
C SER A 403 5.48 9.63 3.12
N GLU A 404 5.12 10.78 2.56
CA GLU A 404 5.07 11.01 1.11
C GLU A 404 6.45 10.97 0.42
N TYR A 405 7.53 11.12 1.17
CA TYR A 405 8.90 11.01 0.68
C TYR A 405 9.57 9.70 1.08
N LEU A 406 8.83 8.78 1.69
CA LEU A 406 9.34 7.48 2.14
C LEU A 406 8.76 6.34 1.29
N GLU A 407 9.65 5.52 0.74
CA GLU A 407 9.33 4.39 -0.13
C GLU A 407 10.09 3.15 0.31
N TRP A 408 9.46 1.99 0.17
CA TRP A 408 10.08 0.68 0.36
C TRP A 408 10.37 0.00 -0.97
N HIS A 409 11.55 -0.58 -1.10
CA HIS A 409 11.95 -1.46 -2.20
C HIS A 409 12.49 -2.76 -1.62
N GLY A 410 12.08 -3.90 -2.14
CA GLY A 410 12.51 -5.20 -1.61
C GLY A 410 12.63 -6.27 -2.69
N HIS A 411 13.58 -7.20 -2.46
CA HIS A 411 13.73 -8.41 -3.24
C HIS A 411 13.05 -9.61 -2.57
N ASN A 412 12.84 -10.69 -3.34
CA ASN A 412 11.99 -11.82 -2.92
C ASN A 412 12.77 -13.06 -2.50
N ASP A 413 14.04 -12.91 -2.12
CA ASP A 413 14.94 -14.03 -1.83
C ASP A 413 14.42 -14.98 -0.74
N PHE A 414 13.57 -14.51 0.16
CA PHE A 414 12.94 -15.30 1.22
C PHE A 414 11.41 -15.31 1.17
N TYR A 415 10.79 -15.13 -0.02
CA TYR A 415 9.33 -15.13 -0.20
C TYR A 415 8.59 -14.13 0.70
N LYS A 416 9.18 -12.99 1.01
CA LYS A 416 8.58 -11.98 1.90
C LYS A 416 8.38 -10.62 1.24
N ALA A 417 8.70 -10.49 -0.05
CA ALA A 417 8.67 -9.19 -0.73
C ALA A 417 7.30 -8.49 -0.59
N VAL A 418 6.20 -9.18 -0.86
CA VAL A 418 4.84 -8.65 -0.74
C VAL A 418 4.50 -8.28 0.71
N ALA A 419 4.74 -9.20 1.64
CA ALA A 419 4.45 -8.97 3.06
C ALA A 419 5.26 -7.80 3.64
N ASN A 420 6.53 -7.67 3.23
CA ASN A 420 7.39 -6.56 3.64
C ASN A 420 6.91 -5.22 3.06
N ALA A 421 6.50 -5.18 1.79
CA ALA A 421 5.98 -3.99 1.13
C ALA A 421 4.65 -3.52 1.76
N ALA A 422 3.70 -4.44 1.98
CA ALA A 422 2.45 -4.14 2.69
C ALA A 422 2.72 -3.65 4.13
N THR A 423 3.69 -4.27 4.82
CA THR A 423 4.12 -3.82 6.15
C THR A 423 4.71 -2.41 6.11
N ALA A 424 5.48 -2.05 5.09
CA ALA A 424 6.00 -0.70 4.97
C ALA A 424 4.87 0.34 4.86
N TRP A 425 3.81 0.08 4.10
CA TRP A 425 2.60 0.91 4.09
C TRP A 425 1.96 1.02 5.47
N LEU A 426 1.76 -0.11 6.14
CA LEU A 426 1.12 -0.14 7.47
C LEU A 426 1.88 0.66 8.53
N TYR A 427 3.19 0.82 8.38
CA TYR A 427 4.03 1.50 9.36
C TYR A 427 4.48 2.91 8.94
N GLY A 428 4.07 3.40 7.76
CA GLY A 428 4.20 4.82 7.46
C GLY A 428 4.86 5.20 6.13
N ALA A 429 5.35 4.27 5.33
CA ALA A 429 5.78 4.58 3.97
C ALA A 429 4.56 4.81 3.07
N SER A 430 4.54 5.86 2.26
CA SER A 430 3.49 6.04 1.26
C SER A 430 3.77 5.26 -0.02
N GLY A 431 5.03 5.14 -0.43
CA GLY A 431 5.43 4.43 -1.63
C GLY A 431 5.89 3.00 -1.39
N VAL A 432 5.56 2.09 -2.29
CA VAL A 432 6.22 0.79 -2.43
C VAL A 432 6.66 0.60 -3.87
N ASN A 433 7.88 0.10 -4.06
CA ASN A 433 8.47 -0.08 -5.37
C ASN A 433 8.37 -1.53 -5.82
N CYS A 434 7.79 -1.74 -6.98
CA CYS A 434 7.43 -3.03 -7.55
C CYS A 434 7.97 -3.20 -8.97
N SER A 435 7.85 -4.39 -9.51
CA SER A 435 8.00 -4.64 -10.94
C SER A 435 6.85 -5.53 -11.45
N MET A 436 6.51 -5.38 -12.71
CA MET A 436 5.53 -6.27 -13.37
C MET A 436 6.00 -7.72 -13.23
N LEU A 437 5.09 -8.60 -12.81
CA LEU A 437 5.34 -10.04 -12.57
C LEU A 437 6.46 -10.31 -11.53
N GLY A 438 6.84 -9.31 -10.75
CA GLY A 438 7.96 -9.43 -9.82
C GLY A 438 9.32 -9.64 -10.49
N ILE A 439 9.46 -9.35 -11.78
CA ILE A 439 10.71 -9.57 -12.53
C ILE A 439 11.83 -8.69 -11.96
N GLY A 440 12.99 -9.29 -11.72
CA GLY A 440 14.16 -8.62 -11.19
C GLY A 440 15.32 -9.58 -10.96
N GLU A 441 16.46 -9.07 -10.52
CA GLU A 441 17.64 -9.88 -10.26
C GLU A 441 17.39 -10.99 -9.23
N ARG A 442 18.10 -12.07 -9.32
CA ARG A 442 18.03 -13.27 -8.46
C ARG A 442 16.62 -13.89 -8.43
N THR A 443 15.86 -13.62 -7.39
CA THR A 443 14.50 -14.14 -7.16
C THR A 443 13.40 -13.12 -7.45
N GLY A 444 13.81 -11.96 -8.00
CA GLY A 444 12.91 -10.88 -8.39
C GLY A 444 12.60 -9.87 -7.29
N ASN A 445 11.75 -8.93 -7.65
CA ASN A 445 11.27 -7.81 -6.85
C ASN A 445 9.88 -8.10 -6.24
N VAL A 446 9.29 -7.08 -5.65
CA VAL A 446 7.88 -7.11 -5.23
C VAL A 446 6.99 -7.18 -6.47
N PRO A 447 6.15 -8.21 -6.65
CA PRO A 447 5.22 -8.29 -7.76
C PRO A 447 4.20 -7.16 -7.72
N LEU A 448 4.10 -6.40 -8.81
CA LEU A 448 3.21 -5.24 -8.90
C LEU A 448 1.74 -5.65 -8.77
N GLU A 449 1.35 -6.73 -9.44
CA GLU A 449 0.00 -7.29 -9.39
C GLU A 449 -0.42 -7.66 -7.97
N ALA A 450 0.49 -8.22 -7.18
CA ALA A 450 0.20 -8.54 -5.78
C ALA A 450 -0.09 -7.28 -4.96
N MET A 451 0.67 -6.20 -5.17
CA MET A 451 0.48 -4.95 -4.44
C MET A 451 -0.79 -4.19 -4.85
N VAL A 452 -1.29 -4.38 -6.05
CA VAL A 452 -2.63 -3.89 -6.47
C VAL A 452 -3.72 -4.51 -5.58
N PHE A 453 -3.67 -5.83 -5.36
CA PHE A 453 -4.64 -6.52 -4.50
C PHE A 453 -4.40 -6.23 -3.00
N GLU A 454 -3.15 -6.09 -2.55
CA GLU A 454 -2.85 -5.63 -1.19
C GLU A 454 -3.40 -4.21 -0.94
N TYR A 455 -3.23 -3.30 -1.91
CA TYR A 455 -3.83 -1.96 -1.85
C TYR A 455 -5.35 -2.05 -1.68
N ALA A 456 -6.02 -2.81 -2.56
CA ALA A 456 -7.47 -2.98 -2.50
C ALA A 456 -7.93 -3.58 -1.16
N SER A 457 -7.17 -4.54 -0.61
CA SER A 457 -7.45 -5.16 0.70
C SER A 457 -7.34 -4.17 1.84
N LEU A 458 -6.29 -3.33 1.85
CA LEU A 458 -6.04 -2.34 2.90
C LEU A 458 -6.99 -1.13 2.82
N ARG A 459 -7.35 -0.71 1.60
CA ARG A 459 -8.20 0.47 1.37
C ARG A 459 -9.69 0.13 1.29
N GLY A 460 -10.01 -1.14 1.03
CA GLY A 460 -11.38 -1.58 0.75
C GLY A 460 -11.92 -1.12 -0.61
N SER A 461 -11.04 -0.64 -1.49
CA SER A 461 -11.37 -0.11 -2.81
C SER A 461 -10.17 -0.20 -3.76
N LEU A 462 -10.44 -0.32 -5.05
CA LEU A 462 -9.43 -0.19 -6.10
C LEU A 462 -9.12 1.27 -6.46
N ASP A 463 -9.92 2.23 -5.97
CA ASP A 463 -9.79 3.67 -6.19
C ASP A 463 -9.52 4.04 -7.66
N GLY A 464 -10.23 3.37 -8.57
CA GLY A 464 -10.16 3.60 -10.02
C GLY A 464 -9.06 2.85 -10.75
N MET A 465 -8.29 1.99 -10.11
CA MET A 465 -7.42 1.03 -10.80
C MET A 465 -8.23 0.05 -11.65
N ASP A 466 -7.69 -0.31 -12.81
CA ASP A 466 -8.26 -1.34 -13.69
C ASP A 466 -7.40 -2.62 -13.65
N PRO A 467 -7.71 -3.58 -12.77
CA PRO A 467 -6.89 -4.78 -12.60
C PRO A 467 -6.99 -5.75 -13.79
N THR A 468 -7.89 -5.54 -14.77
CA THR A 468 -7.91 -6.34 -16.01
C THR A 468 -6.61 -6.19 -16.80
N ALA A 469 -5.95 -5.02 -16.69
CA ALA A 469 -4.65 -4.77 -17.29
C ALA A 469 -3.54 -5.74 -16.79
N ILE A 470 -3.72 -6.38 -15.62
CA ILE A 470 -2.78 -7.40 -15.12
C ILE A 470 -2.74 -8.61 -16.06
N THR A 471 -3.89 -9.03 -16.55
CA THR A 471 -3.97 -10.13 -17.54
C THR A 471 -3.35 -9.71 -18.87
N GLU A 472 -3.65 -8.49 -19.35
CA GLU A 472 -3.04 -7.97 -20.58
C GLU A 472 -1.51 -7.87 -20.49
N ILE A 473 -0.98 -7.46 -19.33
CA ILE A 473 0.46 -7.45 -19.05
C ILE A 473 1.03 -8.87 -19.12
N ALA A 474 0.39 -9.83 -18.45
CA ALA A 474 0.84 -11.21 -18.42
C ALA A 474 0.88 -11.82 -19.83
N ASP A 475 -0.20 -11.63 -20.60
CA ASP A 475 -0.30 -12.12 -21.97
C ASP A 475 0.77 -11.48 -22.87
N TYR A 476 1.02 -10.19 -22.73
CA TYR A 476 2.05 -9.49 -23.48
C TYR A 476 3.45 -10.01 -23.16
N PHE A 477 3.73 -10.29 -21.88
CA PHE A 477 5.00 -10.89 -21.47
C PHE A 477 5.19 -12.31 -22.03
N GLU A 478 4.14 -13.14 -22.06
CA GLU A 478 4.24 -14.50 -22.59
C GLU A 478 4.38 -14.51 -24.12
N HIS A 479 3.56 -13.74 -24.83
CA HIS A 479 3.45 -13.84 -26.29
C HIS A 479 4.42 -12.93 -27.05
N GLU A 480 4.68 -11.70 -26.56
CA GLU A 480 5.48 -10.69 -27.28
C GLU A 480 6.91 -10.56 -26.74
N ILE A 481 7.09 -10.79 -25.44
CA ILE A 481 8.43 -10.74 -24.81
C ILE A 481 9.05 -12.13 -24.71
N GLY A 482 8.22 -13.17 -24.70
CA GLY A 482 8.66 -14.58 -24.58
C GLY A 482 9.07 -14.95 -23.16
N TYR A 483 8.52 -14.28 -22.15
CA TYR A 483 8.74 -14.60 -20.75
C TYR A 483 7.78 -15.71 -20.31
N HIS A 484 8.32 -16.83 -19.84
CA HIS A 484 7.49 -17.94 -19.37
C HIS A 484 7.03 -17.71 -17.93
N ILE A 485 5.72 -17.46 -17.74
CA ILE A 485 5.11 -17.32 -16.42
C ILE A 485 4.86 -18.72 -15.84
N PRO A 486 5.38 -19.05 -14.63
CA PRO A 486 5.07 -20.34 -14.00
C PRO A 486 3.55 -20.49 -13.82
N PRO A 487 2.97 -21.65 -14.19
CA PRO A 487 1.51 -21.80 -14.29
C PRO A 487 0.73 -21.51 -13.00
N MET A 488 1.36 -21.64 -11.83
CA MET A 488 0.72 -21.42 -10.52
C MET A 488 1.06 -20.07 -9.90
N THR A 489 1.67 -19.13 -10.66
CA THR A 489 1.92 -17.77 -10.16
C THR A 489 0.60 -17.09 -9.81
N PRO A 490 0.45 -16.54 -8.61
CA PRO A 490 -0.79 -15.84 -8.22
C PRO A 490 -1.19 -14.77 -9.24
N PHE A 491 -2.47 -14.64 -9.50
CA PHE A 491 -3.12 -13.69 -10.42
C PHE A 491 -2.80 -13.84 -11.90
N VAL A 492 -1.56 -14.16 -12.28
CA VAL A 492 -1.06 -14.13 -13.67
C VAL A 492 -0.79 -15.49 -14.27
N GLY A 493 -0.51 -16.52 -13.47
CA GLY A 493 -0.26 -17.88 -13.98
C GLY A 493 -1.52 -18.49 -14.60
N ARG A 494 -1.36 -19.26 -15.67
CA ARG A 494 -2.49 -19.90 -16.39
C ARG A 494 -3.36 -20.83 -15.53
N ASN A 495 -2.84 -21.31 -14.39
CA ASN A 495 -3.55 -22.22 -13.47
C ASN A 495 -3.90 -21.55 -12.12
N PHE A 496 -3.74 -20.24 -11.93
CA PHE A 496 -3.91 -19.63 -10.61
C PHE A 496 -5.33 -19.81 -10.04
N ASN A 497 -6.35 -19.83 -10.90
CA ASN A 497 -7.76 -19.99 -10.53
C ASN A 497 -8.37 -21.31 -11.09
N VAL A 498 -7.51 -22.29 -11.40
CA VAL A 498 -7.94 -23.58 -11.96
C VAL A 498 -8.05 -24.63 -10.88
N THR A 499 -9.22 -25.21 -10.71
CA THR A 499 -9.43 -26.37 -9.84
C THR A 499 -9.41 -27.69 -10.62
N ARG A 500 -9.05 -28.79 -9.94
CA ARG A 500 -8.95 -30.12 -10.54
C ARG A 500 -9.75 -31.21 -9.81
N ALA A 501 -9.98 -31.02 -8.51
CA ALA A 501 -10.70 -32.00 -7.70
C ALA A 501 -12.21 -31.96 -8.00
N GLY A 502 -12.81 -33.17 -8.20
CA GLY A 502 -14.22 -33.27 -8.55
C GLY A 502 -15.16 -32.61 -7.52
N ILE A 503 -14.83 -32.70 -6.23
CA ILE A 503 -15.62 -32.03 -5.17
C ILE A 503 -15.57 -30.50 -5.27
N HIS A 504 -14.42 -29.95 -5.67
CA HIS A 504 -14.28 -28.49 -5.87
C HIS A 504 -15.04 -28.06 -7.12
N ALA A 505 -14.95 -28.82 -8.20
CA ALA A 505 -15.72 -28.56 -9.42
C ALA A 505 -17.25 -28.66 -9.20
N ASP A 506 -17.71 -29.58 -8.36
CA ASP A 506 -19.13 -29.67 -7.98
C ASP A 506 -19.57 -28.46 -7.15
N GLY A 507 -18.66 -27.92 -6.32
CA GLY A 507 -18.88 -26.66 -5.61
C GLY A 507 -19.01 -25.47 -6.55
N LEU A 508 -18.05 -25.29 -7.48
CA LEU A 508 -18.08 -24.22 -8.48
C LEU A 508 -19.32 -24.29 -9.39
N LEU A 509 -19.78 -25.50 -9.74
CA LEU A 509 -21.00 -25.69 -10.53
C LEU A 509 -22.27 -25.23 -9.79
N LYS A 510 -22.27 -25.30 -8.46
CA LYS A 510 -23.38 -24.84 -7.61
C LYS A 510 -23.32 -23.35 -7.36
N ASP A 511 -22.14 -22.86 -7.03
CA ASP A 511 -21.87 -21.45 -6.75
C ASP A 511 -20.35 -21.23 -6.79
N GLU A 512 -19.90 -20.29 -7.61
CA GLU A 512 -18.46 -19.99 -7.75
C GLU A 512 -17.85 -19.43 -6.46
N GLU A 513 -18.62 -18.75 -5.62
CA GLU A 513 -18.13 -18.16 -4.35
C GLU A 513 -17.64 -19.23 -3.35
N ILE A 514 -18.03 -20.51 -3.54
CA ILE A 514 -17.57 -21.60 -2.68
C ILE A 514 -16.05 -21.79 -2.76
N TYR A 515 -15.44 -21.54 -3.92
CA TYR A 515 -14.00 -21.74 -4.15
C TYR A 515 -13.30 -20.54 -4.79
N ASN A 516 -14.00 -19.44 -5.02
CA ASN A 516 -13.46 -18.15 -5.45
C ASN A 516 -13.77 -17.08 -4.42
N ILE A 517 -12.77 -16.54 -3.75
CA ILE A 517 -12.95 -15.50 -2.73
C ILE A 517 -13.32 -14.13 -3.32
N PHE A 518 -13.12 -13.93 -4.59
CA PHE A 518 -13.55 -12.76 -5.37
C PHE A 518 -13.83 -13.16 -6.82
N ASN A 519 -14.60 -12.35 -7.54
CA ASN A 519 -14.93 -12.58 -8.93
C ASN A 519 -13.72 -12.31 -9.84
N THR A 520 -13.00 -13.37 -10.22
CA THR A 520 -11.79 -13.30 -11.06
C THR A 520 -12.09 -12.93 -12.51
N GLU A 521 -13.28 -13.24 -13.04
CA GLU A 521 -13.71 -12.80 -14.35
C GLU A 521 -13.88 -11.28 -14.37
N LYS A 522 -14.58 -10.72 -13.39
CA LYS A 522 -14.83 -9.28 -13.31
C LYS A 522 -13.55 -8.47 -13.08
N LEU A 523 -12.65 -8.95 -12.22
CA LEU A 523 -11.48 -8.17 -11.78
C LEU A 523 -10.24 -8.40 -12.64
N LEU A 524 -10.11 -9.57 -13.26
CA LEU A 524 -8.91 -9.96 -14.01
C LEU A 524 -9.22 -10.35 -15.46
N ASP A 525 -10.50 -10.32 -15.89
CA ASP A 525 -10.96 -10.92 -17.14
C ASP A 525 -10.56 -12.42 -17.27
N ARG A 526 -10.54 -13.13 -16.13
CA ARG A 526 -10.12 -14.53 -16.02
C ARG A 526 -11.17 -15.33 -15.26
N PRO A 527 -12.14 -15.96 -15.95
CA PRO A 527 -13.17 -16.77 -15.30
C PRO A 527 -12.54 -17.94 -14.54
N ALA A 528 -13.21 -18.38 -13.48
CA ALA A 528 -12.82 -19.60 -12.78
C ALA A 528 -12.82 -20.78 -13.76
N ALA A 529 -11.86 -21.67 -13.61
CA ALA A 529 -11.69 -22.78 -14.54
C ALA A 529 -11.53 -24.13 -13.83
N VAL A 530 -11.86 -25.18 -14.56
CA VAL A 530 -11.67 -26.58 -14.13
C VAL A 530 -10.83 -27.31 -15.16
N ALA A 531 -9.69 -27.85 -14.72
CA ALA A 531 -8.91 -28.72 -15.59
C ALA A 531 -9.45 -30.17 -15.55
N ILE A 532 -9.68 -30.76 -16.72
CA ILE A 532 -10.15 -32.11 -16.82
C ILE A 532 -8.98 -33.11 -16.76
N SER A 533 -9.06 -34.01 -15.79
CA SER A 533 -8.03 -35.02 -15.50
C SER A 533 -8.66 -36.34 -15.06
N LYS A 534 -7.84 -37.33 -14.72
CA LYS A 534 -8.27 -38.64 -14.20
C LYS A 534 -9.27 -38.52 -13.03
N THR A 535 -9.12 -37.49 -12.20
CA THR A 535 -9.95 -37.32 -11.01
C THR A 535 -11.20 -36.47 -11.26
N SER A 536 -11.40 -35.97 -12.48
CA SER A 536 -12.56 -35.15 -12.82
C SER A 536 -13.83 -35.97 -12.92
N GLY A 537 -14.85 -35.57 -12.13
CA GLY A 537 -16.19 -36.13 -12.19
C GLY A 537 -17.09 -35.41 -13.20
N LEU A 538 -18.34 -35.89 -13.32
CA LEU A 538 -19.34 -35.30 -14.21
C LEU A 538 -19.56 -33.81 -13.97
N ALA A 539 -19.52 -33.34 -12.70
CA ALA A 539 -19.67 -31.94 -12.36
C ALA A 539 -18.55 -31.08 -12.96
N GLY A 540 -17.30 -31.54 -12.90
CA GLY A 540 -16.16 -30.83 -13.50
C GLY A 540 -16.27 -30.72 -15.01
N ILE A 541 -16.74 -31.75 -15.67
CA ILE A 541 -16.96 -31.75 -17.11
C ILE A 541 -18.08 -30.78 -17.49
N ALA A 542 -19.21 -30.83 -16.78
CA ALA A 542 -20.32 -29.91 -17.00
C ALA A 542 -19.88 -28.44 -16.81
N TYR A 543 -19.15 -28.15 -15.73
CA TYR A 543 -18.62 -26.81 -15.48
C TYR A 543 -17.69 -26.35 -16.60
N TRP A 544 -16.74 -27.21 -17.02
CA TRP A 544 -15.81 -26.92 -18.10
C TRP A 544 -16.55 -26.55 -19.41
N ILE A 545 -17.59 -27.34 -19.78
CA ILE A 545 -18.37 -27.09 -20.99
C ILE A 545 -19.11 -25.73 -20.84
N ASN A 546 -19.80 -25.51 -19.72
CA ASN A 546 -20.57 -24.30 -19.50
C ASN A 546 -19.70 -23.03 -19.61
N GLN A 547 -18.49 -23.06 -19.07
CA GLN A 547 -17.57 -21.94 -19.13
C GLN A 547 -16.95 -21.73 -20.51
N ASN A 548 -16.37 -22.77 -21.13
CA ASN A 548 -15.69 -22.63 -22.42
C ASN A 548 -16.65 -22.27 -23.56
N TYR A 549 -17.90 -22.72 -23.46
CA TYR A 549 -18.92 -22.41 -24.47
C TYR A 549 -19.80 -21.21 -24.05
N ARG A 550 -19.54 -20.59 -22.86
CA ARG A 550 -20.31 -19.46 -22.28
C ARG A 550 -21.81 -19.70 -22.39
N LEU A 551 -22.26 -20.85 -21.94
CA LEU A 551 -23.67 -21.22 -22.00
C LEU A 551 -24.48 -20.36 -21.03
N ARG A 552 -25.59 -19.76 -21.50
CA ARG A 552 -26.48 -18.97 -20.65
C ARG A 552 -27.12 -19.86 -19.58
N SER A 553 -27.55 -19.28 -18.48
CA SER A 553 -28.11 -19.97 -17.32
C SER A 553 -29.26 -20.94 -17.67
N ASP A 554 -30.06 -20.64 -18.69
CA ASP A 554 -31.16 -21.45 -19.18
C ASP A 554 -30.71 -22.62 -20.12
N HIS A 555 -29.45 -22.60 -20.57
CA HIS A 555 -28.85 -23.59 -21.47
C HIS A 555 -27.64 -24.28 -20.84
N GLN A 556 -27.33 -24.02 -19.59
CA GLN A 556 -26.23 -24.68 -18.89
C GLN A 556 -26.50 -26.17 -18.71
N LEU A 557 -25.47 -26.97 -19.02
CA LEU A 557 -25.50 -28.39 -18.84
C LEU A 557 -25.34 -28.76 -17.37
N SER A 558 -26.19 -29.67 -16.91
CA SER A 558 -26.05 -30.32 -15.62
C SER A 558 -25.10 -31.51 -15.71
N LYS A 559 -24.65 -32.01 -14.57
CA LYS A 559 -23.82 -33.21 -14.51
C LYS A 559 -24.49 -34.49 -15.01
N HIS A 560 -25.82 -34.48 -15.27
CA HIS A 560 -26.61 -35.60 -15.74
C HIS A 560 -26.99 -35.50 -17.24
N ASP A 561 -26.45 -34.49 -17.93
CA ASP A 561 -26.70 -34.37 -19.35
C ASP A 561 -25.95 -35.41 -20.15
N ALA A 562 -26.61 -35.97 -21.19
CA ALA A 562 -26.07 -37.03 -21.99
C ALA A 562 -24.71 -36.71 -22.64
N LEU A 563 -24.47 -35.45 -23.00
CA LEU A 563 -23.17 -35.03 -23.55
C LEU A 563 -22.07 -35.12 -22.49
N VAL A 564 -22.37 -34.70 -21.26
CA VAL A 564 -21.44 -34.74 -20.12
C VAL A 564 -21.07 -36.19 -19.79
N GLU A 565 -22.06 -37.09 -19.78
CA GLU A 565 -21.84 -38.52 -19.51
C GLU A 565 -20.99 -39.18 -20.60
N LYS A 566 -21.28 -38.90 -21.88
CA LYS A 566 -20.49 -39.42 -23.00
C LYS A 566 -19.04 -38.91 -22.96
N LEU A 567 -18.85 -37.63 -22.68
CA LEU A 567 -17.51 -37.07 -22.55
C LEU A 567 -16.74 -37.69 -21.38
N LYS A 568 -17.42 -37.95 -20.26
CA LYS A 568 -16.80 -38.64 -19.11
C LYS A 568 -16.30 -40.03 -19.45
N VAL A 569 -17.08 -40.81 -20.22
CA VAL A 569 -16.64 -42.15 -20.68
C VAL A 569 -15.35 -42.01 -21.49
N TRP A 570 -15.31 -41.11 -22.46
CA TRP A 570 -14.10 -40.88 -23.25
C TRP A 570 -12.91 -40.42 -22.40
N VAL A 571 -13.13 -39.52 -21.42
CA VAL A 571 -12.07 -39.09 -20.46
C VAL A 571 -11.50 -40.31 -19.73
N ASP A 572 -12.36 -41.21 -19.23
CA ASP A 572 -11.91 -42.42 -18.52
C ASP A 572 -11.11 -43.35 -19.41
N GLU A 573 -11.51 -43.50 -20.67
CA GLU A 573 -10.79 -44.29 -21.68
C GLU A 573 -9.37 -43.75 -21.92
N GLN A 574 -9.20 -42.41 -22.00
CA GLN A 574 -7.88 -41.81 -22.15
C GLN A 574 -6.93 -42.21 -21.01
N TYR A 575 -7.43 -42.18 -19.76
CA TYR A 575 -6.62 -42.53 -18.59
C TYR A 575 -6.46 -44.04 -18.40
N ALA A 576 -7.43 -44.86 -18.84
CA ALA A 576 -7.29 -46.29 -18.91
C ALA A 576 -6.22 -46.71 -19.95
N GLY A 577 -6.08 -45.91 -21.02
CA GLY A 577 -5.02 -46.06 -22.02
C GLY A 577 -3.63 -45.60 -21.58
N GLY A 578 -3.44 -45.17 -20.31
CA GLY A 578 -2.14 -44.84 -19.74
C GLY A 578 -1.77 -43.35 -19.77
N ARG A 579 -2.70 -42.46 -20.08
CA ARG A 579 -2.45 -40.99 -20.01
C ARG A 579 -2.11 -40.54 -18.58
N THR A 580 -1.12 -39.68 -18.45
CA THR A 580 -0.66 -39.10 -17.17
C THR A 580 -0.88 -37.59 -17.06
N THR A 581 -1.16 -36.91 -18.20
CA THR A 581 -1.37 -35.46 -18.25
C THR A 581 -2.85 -35.08 -18.18
N ALA A 582 -3.19 -33.84 -17.78
CA ALA A 582 -4.53 -33.31 -17.98
C ALA A 582 -4.86 -33.26 -19.49
N LEU A 583 -6.15 -33.25 -19.80
CA LEU A 583 -6.61 -33.03 -21.16
C LEU A 583 -6.48 -31.54 -21.50
N SER A 584 -6.05 -31.24 -22.72
CA SER A 584 -6.00 -29.88 -23.19
C SER A 584 -7.40 -29.37 -23.60
N ASN A 585 -7.55 -28.05 -23.70
CA ASN A 585 -8.82 -27.47 -24.14
C ASN A 585 -9.14 -27.89 -25.58
N GLU A 586 -8.14 -27.95 -26.46
CA GLU A 586 -8.27 -28.32 -27.86
C GLU A 586 -8.76 -29.80 -28.00
N GLU A 587 -8.18 -30.71 -27.22
CA GLU A 587 -8.60 -32.11 -27.20
C GLU A 587 -10.07 -32.27 -26.74
N LEU A 588 -10.48 -31.48 -25.75
CA LEU A 588 -11.84 -31.48 -25.23
C LEU A 588 -12.83 -30.88 -26.24
N GLU A 589 -12.45 -29.78 -26.89
CA GLU A 589 -13.26 -29.12 -27.92
C GLU A 589 -13.46 -30.00 -29.15
N GLU A 590 -12.42 -30.63 -29.64
CA GLU A 590 -12.50 -31.62 -30.73
C GLU A 590 -13.49 -32.74 -30.37
N LYS A 591 -13.37 -33.31 -29.17
CA LYS A 591 -14.24 -34.38 -28.75
C LYS A 591 -15.69 -33.94 -28.53
N ILE A 592 -15.91 -32.75 -28.03
CA ILE A 592 -17.26 -32.18 -27.88
C ILE A 592 -17.89 -31.89 -29.24
N ALA A 593 -17.12 -31.38 -30.20
CA ALA A 593 -17.62 -31.17 -31.57
C ALA A 593 -18.07 -32.50 -32.20
N GLU A 594 -17.30 -33.58 -32.02
CA GLU A 594 -17.66 -34.93 -32.45
C GLU A 594 -18.96 -35.42 -31.78
N LEU A 595 -19.03 -35.34 -30.43
CA LEU A 595 -20.13 -35.86 -29.64
C LEU A 595 -21.44 -35.07 -29.80
N SER A 596 -21.33 -33.77 -30.05
CA SER A 596 -22.48 -32.85 -30.25
C SER A 596 -22.92 -32.73 -31.69
N GLY A 597 -22.22 -33.40 -32.65
CA GLY A 597 -22.48 -33.22 -34.07
C GLY A 597 -22.24 -31.81 -34.59
N GLY A 598 -21.32 -31.05 -33.95
CA GLY A 598 -20.95 -29.68 -34.33
C GLY A 598 -21.97 -28.61 -33.91
N VAL A 599 -22.93 -28.96 -33.06
CA VAL A 599 -23.96 -27.99 -32.58
C VAL A 599 -23.37 -26.98 -31.62
N LEU A 600 -22.45 -27.41 -30.76
CA LEU A 600 -21.73 -26.51 -29.84
C LEU A 600 -20.45 -25.97 -30.50
N LYS A 601 -20.28 -24.66 -30.54
CA LYS A 601 -19.07 -24.03 -31.03
C LYS A 601 -18.40 -23.24 -29.88
N PRO A 602 -17.11 -23.46 -29.64
CA PRO A 602 -16.40 -22.68 -28.62
C PRO A 602 -16.44 -21.19 -29.02
N ARG A 603 -16.52 -20.33 -28.02
CA ARG A 603 -16.38 -18.88 -28.21
C ARG A 603 -14.98 -18.51 -27.70
N HIS A 604 -14.04 -18.44 -28.64
CA HIS A 604 -12.73 -17.86 -28.39
C HIS A 604 -12.81 -16.36 -28.19
#